data_f424386288fc54d649dd4b7fb6d40dfd
#
_entry.id   f424386288fc54d649dd4b7fb6d40dfd
#
_cell.length_a   1.000
_cell.length_b   1.000
_cell.length_c   1.000
_cell.angle_alpha   90.00
_cell.angle_beta   90.00
_cell.angle_gamma   90.00
#
_symmetry.space_group_name_H-M   'P 1'
#
loop_
_entity.id
_entity.type
_entity.pdbx_description
1 polymer ?
#
loop_
_entity_poly.entity_id
_entity_poly.type
_entity_poly.pdbx_seq_one_letter_code
_entity_poly.pdbx_strand_id
1 'polypeptide(L)'
;MLEILAQYESLSRQQINKGKTTIFFSKSTNEAMKMEIQEALGIQEIKQFDKYLGLPSLVGKHKNASFDYIKERIWRKLQGWGEKLLSQAGREILIKVVVQAIPTYSMCCFKLPLGLYQEIEGLIRKFRWGQRGERRKILWVKWEEMCEPKSEGGMGFKELYLFNDTLLAKQT
;
A
#
# COMPACT_ATOMS: atom_id res chain seq x y z
N MET A 1 -32.10 -11.36 3.34
CA MET A 1 -31.06 -10.32 3.41
C MET A 1 -31.67 -8.93 3.62
N LEU A 2 -32.61 -8.47 2.78
CA LEU A 2 -33.27 -7.16 2.95
C LEU A 2 -33.95 -6.99 4.29
N GLU A 3 -34.61 -8.01 4.80
CA GLU A 3 -35.23 -8.00 6.14
C GLU A 3 -34.22 -7.81 7.25
N ILE A 4 -33.06 -8.48 7.16
CA ILE A 4 -31.97 -8.32 8.14
C ILE A 4 -31.42 -6.90 8.12
N LEU A 5 -31.25 -6.31 6.93
CA LEU A 5 -30.81 -4.93 6.77
C LEU A 5 -31.82 -3.94 7.36
N ALA A 6 -33.11 -4.12 7.07
CA ALA A 6 -34.19 -3.30 7.63
C ALA A 6 -34.28 -3.42 9.16
N GLN A 7 -34.11 -4.63 9.68
CA GLN A 7 -34.05 -4.85 11.14
C GLN A 7 -32.84 -4.16 11.77
N TYR A 8 -31.66 -4.25 11.13
CA TYR A 8 -30.45 -3.55 11.58
C TYR A 8 -30.64 -2.03 11.58
N GLU A 9 -31.21 -1.45 10.50
CA GLU A 9 -31.49 -0.02 10.42
C GLU A 9 -32.43 0.45 11.54
N SER A 10 -33.47 -0.35 11.83
CA SER A 10 -34.43 -0.03 12.88
C SER A 10 -33.81 -0.07 14.28
N LEU A 11 -32.93 -1.03 14.55
CA LEU A 11 -32.28 -1.21 15.85
C LEU A 11 -31.11 -0.24 16.08
N SER A 12 -30.30 -0.02 15.05
CA SER A 12 -29.08 0.81 15.14
C SER A 12 -29.34 2.30 14.94
N ARG A 13 -30.51 2.67 14.41
CA ARG A 13 -30.83 4.03 13.93
C ARG A 13 -29.87 4.54 12.85
N GLN A 14 -29.17 3.65 12.19
CA GLN A 14 -28.28 3.97 11.07
C GLN A 14 -28.95 3.56 9.77
N GLN A 15 -28.80 4.35 8.71
CA GLN A 15 -29.33 4.05 7.39
C GLN A 15 -28.20 3.69 6.43
N ILE A 16 -28.45 2.69 5.59
CA ILE A 16 -27.50 2.29 4.53
C ILE A 16 -27.53 3.36 3.45
N ASN A 17 -26.37 3.98 3.22
CA ASN A 17 -26.21 4.94 2.13
C ASN A 17 -26.06 4.20 0.79
N LYS A 18 -27.19 4.01 0.09
CA LYS A 18 -27.23 3.32 -1.21
C LYS A 18 -26.31 3.93 -2.27
N GLY A 19 -26.07 5.25 -2.23
CA GLY A 19 -25.18 5.94 -3.16
C GLY A 19 -23.70 5.70 -2.92
N LYS A 20 -23.33 5.23 -1.72
CA LYS A 20 -21.94 4.85 -1.35
C LYS A 20 -21.76 3.35 -1.21
N THR A 21 -22.83 2.58 -1.24
CA THR A 21 -22.79 1.13 -1.15
C THR A 21 -22.61 0.55 -2.54
N THR A 22 -21.79 -0.48 -2.62
CA THR A 22 -21.46 -1.14 -3.89
C THR A 22 -21.56 -2.63 -3.72
N ILE A 23 -21.97 -3.33 -4.78
CA ILE A 23 -22.08 -4.78 -4.77
C ILE A 23 -21.01 -5.37 -5.70
N PHE A 24 -20.40 -6.42 -5.24
CA PHE A 24 -19.51 -7.25 -6.03
C PHE A 24 -20.07 -8.67 -6.14
N PHE A 25 -20.11 -9.20 -7.36
CA PHE A 25 -20.55 -10.55 -7.61
C PHE A 25 -19.37 -11.48 -7.93
N SER A 26 -19.51 -12.74 -7.55
CA SER A 26 -18.59 -13.78 -7.99
C SER A 26 -18.68 -13.96 -9.51
N LYS A 27 -17.59 -14.38 -10.15
CA LYS A 27 -17.55 -14.69 -11.58
C LYS A 27 -18.53 -15.80 -11.97
N SER A 28 -18.95 -16.65 -11.03
CA SER A 28 -19.89 -17.75 -11.22
C SER A 28 -21.35 -17.32 -11.09
N THR A 29 -21.65 -16.08 -10.73
CA THR A 29 -23.03 -15.59 -10.56
C THR A 29 -23.68 -15.33 -11.92
N ASN A 30 -24.88 -15.88 -12.12
CA ASN A 30 -25.65 -15.70 -13.34
C ASN A 30 -26.10 -14.24 -13.52
N GLU A 31 -26.06 -13.71 -14.75
CA GLU A 31 -26.42 -12.33 -15.06
C GLU A 31 -27.88 -12.00 -14.67
N ALA A 32 -28.80 -12.94 -14.83
CA ALA A 32 -30.20 -12.75 -14.42
C ALA A 32 -30.30 -12.50 -12.89
N MET A 33 -29.57 -13.28 -12.09
CA MET A 33 -29.57 -13.14 -10.64
C MET A 33 -28.84 -11.84 -10.20
N LYS A 34 -27.84 -11.39 -10.94
CA LYS A 34 -27.19 -10.10 -10.67
C LYS A 34 -28.16 -8.95 -10.85
N MET A 35 -28.92 -8.93 -11.97
CA MET A 35 -29.92 -7.90 -12.24
C MET A 35 -31.02 -7.88 -11.18
N GLU A 36 -31.54 -9.04 -10.79
CA GLU A 36 -32.54 -9.16 -9.73
C GLU A 36 -32.06 -8.59 -8.39
N ILE A 37 -30.82 -8.91 -7.99
CA ILE A 37 -30.24 -8.41 -6.75
C ILE A 37 -29.97 -6.90 -6.83
N GLN A 38 -29.50 -6.40 -7.96
CA GLN A 38 -29.27 -4.97 -8.17
C GLN A 38 -30.56 -4.17 -8.10
N GLU A 39 -31.61 -4.65 -8.74
CA GLU A 39 -32.92 -4.03 -8.73
C GLU A 39 -33.52 -4.04 -7.32
N ALA A 40 -33.48 -5.18 -6.64
CA ALA A 40 -34.00 -5.35 -5.28
C ALA A 40 -33.29 -4.43 -4.25
N LEU A 41 -31.98 -4.22 -4.39
CA LEU A 41 -31.20 -3.40 -3.47
C LEU A 41 -31.12 -1.93 -3.89
N GLY A 42 -31.37 -1.63 -5.17
CA GLY A 42 -31.21 -0.29 -5.73
C GLY A 42 -29.76 0.19 -5.71
N ILE A 43 -28.80 -0.73 -5.90
CA ILE A 43 -27.34 -0.47 -5.79
C ILE A 43 -26.66 -0.87 -7.10
N GLN A 44 -25.68 -0.07 -7.53
CA GLN A 44 -24.94 -0.35 -8.77
C GLN A 44 -23.83 -1.38 -8.55
N GLU A 45 -23.64 -2.29 -9.53
CA GLU A 45 -22.52 -3.20 -9.56
C GLU A 45 -21.21 -2.44 -9.81
N ILE A 46 -20.18 -2.75 -9.02
CA ILE A 46 -18.83 -2.32 -9.33
C ILE A 46 -18.06 -3.51 -9.90
N LYS A 47 -17.58 -3.32 -11.13
CA LYS A 47 -16.75 -4.33 -11.82
C LYS A 47 -15.31 -4.37 -11.29
N GLN A 48 -14.89 -3.36 -10.55
CA GLN A 48 -13.54 -3.24 -10.04
C GLN A 48 -13.57 -2.86 -8.56
N PHE A 49 -12.85 -3.62 -7.72
CA PHE A 49 -12.77 -3.32 -6.31
C PHE A 49 -12.09 -1.99 -6.07
N ASP A 50 -12.84 -1.06 -5.55
CA ASP A 50 -12.29 0.19 -5.06
C ASP A 50 -11.49 -0.02 -3.77
N LYS A 51 -10.61 0.93 -3.50
CA LYS A 51 -9.83 0.96 -2.26
C LYS A 51 -10.79 1.28 -1.10
N TYR A 52 -10.78 0.43 -0.08
CA TYR A 52 -11.44 0.72 1.19
C TYR A 52 -10.42 1.35 2.14
N LEU A 53 -10.69 2.58 2.61
CA LEU A 53 -9.77 3.36 3.45
C LEU A 53 -8.34 3.48 2.86
N GLY A 54 -8.22 3.53 1.53
CA GLY A 54 -6.94 3.62 0.83
C GLY A 54 -6.20 2.30 0.66
N LEU A 55 -6.76 1.19 1.15
CA LEU A 55 -6.22 -0.17 0.99
C LEU A 55 -7.00 -0.93 -0.09
N PRO A 56 -6.38 -1.88 -0.80
CA PRO A 56 -7.10 -2.74 -1.72
C PRO A 56 -8.10 -3.61 -0.95
N SER A 57 -9.37 -3.57 -1.33
CA SER A 57 -10.44 -4.35 -0.70
C SER A 57 -10.28 -5.86 -0.91
N LEU A 58 -9.66 -6.26 -2.03
CA LEU A 58 -9.28 -7.63 -2.32
C LEU A 58 -7.87 -7.69 -2.90
N VAL A 59 -7.08 -8.60 -2.36
CA VAL A 59 -5.75 -8.92 -2.88
C VAL A 59 -5.86 -10.21 -3.69
N GLY A 60 -5.90 -10.08 -5.02
CA GLY A 60 -5.98 -11.20 -5.95
C GLY A 60 -4.67 -12.00 -6.07
N LYS A 61 -4.64 -12.98 -6.99
CA LYS A 61 -3.43 -13.78 -7.28
C LYS A 61 -2.22 -12.92 -7.69
N HIS A 62 -2.44 -11.81 -8.36
CA HIS A 62 -1.40 -10.84 -8.76
C HIS A 62 -1.22 -9.78 -7.67
N LYS A 63 -0.65 -10.18 -6.52
CA LYS A 63 -0.45 -9.31 -5.36
C LYS A 63 0.33 -8.03 -5.68
N ASN A 64 1.31 -8.07 -6.58
CA ASN A 64 2.12 -6.91 -6.95
C ASN A 64 1.25 -5.76 -7.49
N ALA A 65 0.35 -6.04 -8.43
CA ALA A 65 -0.53 -5.01 -9.03
C ALA A 65 -1.42 -4.31 -7.98
N SER A 66 -1.84 -5.04 -6.93
CA SER A 66 -2.68 -4.48 -5.88
C SER A 66 -1.94 -3.44 -5.01
N PHE A 67 -0.61 -3.49 -4.97
CA PHE A 67 0.23 -2.63 -4.13
C PHE A 67 1.15 -1.67 -4.92
N ASP A 68 1.09 -1.66 -6.26
CA ASP A 68 1.90 -0.76 -7.10
C ASP A 68 1.74 0.72 -6.75
N TYR A 69 0.58 1.11 -6.24
CA TYR A 69 0.34 2.48 -5.77
C TYR A 69 1.31 2.93 -4.67
N ILE A 70 1.84 1.99 -3.86
CA ILE A 70 2.84 2.30 -2.82
C ILE A 70 4.14 2.72 -3.48
N LYS A 71 4.60 1.93 -4.46
CA LYS A 71 5.81 2.23 -5.24
C LYS A 71 5.69 3.57 -5.97
N GLU A 72 4.55 3.80 -6.65
CA GLU A 72 4.31 5.07 -7.33
C GLU A 72 4.31 6.27 -6.39
N ARG A 73 3.72 6.12 -5.20
CA ARG A 73 3.69 7.18 -4.19
C ARG A 73 5.09 7.51 -3.68
N ILE A 74 5.91 6.48 -3.43
CA ILE A 74 7.31 6.63 -3.04
C ILE A 74 8.08 7.30 -4.18
N TRP A 75 7.97 6.79 -5.41
CA TRP A 75 8.66 7.32 -6.58
C TRP A 75 8.37 8.81 -6.79
N ARG A 76 7.08 9.21 -6.77
CA ARG A 76 6.70 10.63 -6.91
C ARG A 76 7.32 11.53 -5.83
N LYS A 77 7.40 11.05 -4.59
CA LYS A 77 8.06 11.79 -3.51
C LYS A 77 9.56 11.93 -3.75
N LEU A 78 10.21 10.85 -4.14
CA LEU A 78 11.65 10.85 -4.41
C LEU A 78 12.03 11.73 -5.61
N GLN A 79 11.21 11.75 -6.67
CA GLN A 79 11.40 12.63 -7.82
C GLN A 79 11.34 14.10 -7.40
N GLY A 80 10.27 14.54 -6.71
CA GLY A 80 10.12 15.91 -6.26
C GLY A 80 11.23 16.38 -5.32
N TRP A 81 11.91 15.45 -4.63
CA TRP A 81 13.08 15.79 -3.80
C TRP A 81 14.41 15.67 -4.57
N GLY A 82 14.46 14.84 -5.61
CA GLY A 82 15.65 14.68 -6.46
C GLY A 82 16.06 15.96 -7.17
N GLU A 83 15.10 16.84 -7.45
CA GLU A 83 15.33 18.16 -8.05
C GLU A 83 15.94 19.16 -7.07
N LYS A 84 15.81 18.94 -5.77
CA LYS A 84 16.33 19.82 -4.73
C LYS A 84 17.80 19.49 -4.40
N LEU A 85 18.58 20.51 -4.08
CA LEU A 85 19.96 20.38 -3.63
C LEU A 85 19.99 19.89 -2.16
N LEU A 86 19.72 18.61 -1.95
CA LEU A 86 19.70 18.01 -0.62
C LEU A 86 21.08 17.45 -0.28
N SER A 87 21.53 17.73 0.95
CA SER A 87 22.71 17.10 1.55
C SER A 87 22.48 15.59 1.74
N GLN A 88 23.56 14.84 1.94
CA GLN A 88 23.48 13.40 2.23
C GLN A 88 22.66 13.13 3.52
N ALA A 89 22.86 13.94 4.56
CA ALA A 89 22.09 13.84 5.80
C ALA A 89 20.60 14.15 5.59
N GLY A 90 20.28 15.17 4.79
CA GLY A 90 18.89 15.50 4.45
C GLY A 90 18.17 14.37 3.72
N ARG A 91 18.85 13.69 2.79
CA ARG A 91 18.30 12.51 2.11
C ARG A 91 18.05 11.36 3.08
N GLU A 92 18.98 11.08 4.00
CA GLU A 92 18.82 10.05 5.03
C GLU A 92 17.56 10.29 5.87
N ILE A 93 17.40 11.53 6.36
CA ILE A 93 16.22 11.91 7.17
C ILE A 93 14.91 11.70 6.38
N LEU A 94 14.86 12.17 5.12
CA LEU A 94 13.67 12.03 4.29
C LEU A 94 13.32 10.56 4.02
N ILE A 95 14.32 9.70 3.82
CA ILE A 95 14.09 8.26 3.67
C ILE A 95 13.46 7.70 4.94
N LYS A 96 14.04 7.96 6.11
CA LYS A 96 13.57 7.42 7.39
C LYS A 96 12.19 7.91 7.78
N VAL A 97 11.96 9.21 7.65
CA VAL A 97 10.73 9.83 8.17
C VAL A 97 9.56 9.69 7.20
N VAL A 98 9.82 9.75 5.90
CA VAL A 98 8.74 9.76 4.91
C VAL A 98 8.68 8.49 4.09
N VAL A 99 9.79 8.09 3.45
CA VAL A 99 9.74 6.96 2.51
C VAL A 99 9.38 5.66 3.22
N GLN A 100 10.02 5.38 4.34
CA GLN A 100 9.75 4.16 5.14
C GLN A 100 8.41 4.21 5.89
N ALA A 101 7.80 5.39 6.03
CA ALA A 101 6.47 5.50 6.62
C ALA A 101 5.33 5.24 5.62
N ILE A 102 5.55 5.48 4.32
CA ILE A 102 4.50 5.32 3.28
C ILE A 102 3.90 3.91 3.27
N PRO A 103 4.66 2.81 3.26
CA PRO A 103 4.10 1.46 3.23
C PRO A 103 3.54 0.98 4.58
N THR A 104 3.86 1.63 5.70
CA THR A 104 3.57 1.15 7.06
C THR A 104 2.10 0.82 7.25
N TYR A 105 1.18 1.67 6.78
CA TYR A 105 -0.25 1.43 6.92
C TYR A 105 -0.70 0.14 6.20
N SER A 106 -0.21 -0.07 4.98
CA SER A 106 -0.50 -1.30 4.23
C SER A 106 0.18 -2.52 4.87
N MET A 107 1.37 -2.35 5.43
CA MET A 107 2.11 -3.39 6.16
C MET A 107 1.42 -3.81 7.45
N CYS A 108 0.69 -2.92 8.11
CA CYS A 108 -0.11 -3.28 9.27
C CYS A 108 -1.26 -4.24 8.93
N CYS A 109 -1.77 -4.20 7.70
CA CYS A 109 -2.93 -5.00 7.30
C CYS A 109 -2.56 -6.20 6.42
N PHE A 110 -1.46 -6.12 5.68
CA PHE A 110 -1.10 -7.11 4.65
C PHE A 110 0.38 -7.47 4.69
N LYS A 111 0.68 -8.75 4.42
CA LYS A 111 2.02 -9.17 4.04
C LYS A 111 2.26 -8.78 2.58
N LEU A 112 3.13 -7.79 2.38
CA LEU A 112 3.46 -7.30 1.04
C LEU A 112 4.34 -8.30 0.28
N PRO A 113 4.32 -8.28 -1.06
CA PRO A 113 5.15 -9.17 -1.88
C PRO A 113 6.64 -8.83 -1.79
N LEU A 114 7.51 -9.86 -1.82
CA LEU A 114 8.97 -9.69 -1.79
C LEU A 114 9.50 -8.77 -2.90
N GLY A 115 8.98 -8.91 -4.12
CA GLY A 115 9.38 -8.06 -5.25
C GLY A 115 9.14 -6.58 -5.00
N LEU A 116 8.06 -6.23 -4.29
CA LEU A 116 7.76 -4.84 -3.96
C LEU A 116 8.79 -4.23 -3.00
N TYR A 117 9.25 -5.00 -2.00
CA TYR A 117 10.32 -4.53 -1.09
C TYR A 117 11.60 -4.24 -1.87
N GLN A 118 12.03 -5.18 -2.72
CA GLN A 118 13.23 -5.02 -3.53
C GLN A 118 13.17 -3.80 -4.45
N GLU A 119 12.00 -3.52 -5.04
CA GLU A 119 11.79 -2.32 -5.84
C GLU A 119 11.87 -1.04 -5.01
N ILE A 120 11.23 -1.01 -3.83
CA ILE A 120 11.27 0.14 -2.92
C ILE A 120 12.71 0.39 -2.43
N GLU A 121 13.42 -0.65 -2.02
CA GLU A 121 14.81 -0.58 -1.59
C GLU A 121 15.72 -0.08 -2.71
N GLY A 122 15.48 -0.54 -3.94
CA GLY A 122 16.14 -0.03 -5.13
C GLY A 122 15.93 1.47 -5.34
N LEU A 123 14.71 1.96 -5.16
CA LEU A 123 14.40 3.39 -5.24
C LEU A 123 15.10 4.19 -4.13
N ILE A 124 15.09 3.68 -2.90
CA ILE A 124 15.76 4.31 -1.74
C ILE A 124 17.26 4.42 -1.99
N ARG A 125 17.91 3.34 -2.42
CA ARG A 125 19.35 3.33 -2.74
C ARG A 125 19.70 4.35 -3.83
N LYS A 126 18.93 4.37 -4.93
CA LYS A 126 19.14 5.35 -6.01
C LYS A 126 19.04 6.78 -5.50
N PHE A 127 18.04 7.10 -4.70
CA PHE A 127 17.86 8.43 -4.13
C PHE A 127 18.97 8.79 -3.14
N ARG A 128 19.36 7.87 -2.26
CA ARG A 128 20.42 8.09 -1.25
C ARG A 128 21.75 8.46 -1.92
N TRP A 129 22.13 7.77 -2.99
CA TRP A 129 23.37 8.01 -3.71
C TRP A 129 23.24 9.09 -4.80
N GLY A 130 22.09 9.75 -4.89
CA GLY A 130 21.87 10.90 -5.79
C GLY A 130 21.93 10.54 -7.26
N GLN A 131 21.44 9.35 -7.63
CA GLN A 131 21.25 9.02 -9.04
C GLN A 131 20.21 9.95 -9.64
N ARG A 132 20.56 10.63 -10.72
CA ARG A 132 19.65 11.47 -11.52
C ARG A 132 19.58 10.90 -12.94
N GLY A 133 18.36 10.57 -13.37
CA GLY A 133 18.14 10.01 -14.71
C GLY A 133 18.89 8.71 -14.94
N GLU A 134 19.42 8.52 -16.14
CA GLU A 134 20.14 7.32 -16.56
C GLU A 134 21.61 7.23 -16.10
N ARG A 135 22.14 8.28 -15.49
CA ARG A 135 23.52 8.25 -14.99
C ARG A 135 23.63 7.32 -13.79
N ARG A 136 24.10 6.10 -14.02
CA ARG A 136 24.40 5.13 -12.98
C ARG A 136 25.53 5.66 -12.08
N LYS A 137 25.24 5.89 -10.82
CA LYS A 137 26.25 6.11 -9.79
C LYS A 137 26.55 4.81 -9.08
N ILE A 138 27.77 4.67 -8.59
CA ILE A 138 28.17 3.51 -7.81
C ILE A 138 27.38 3.48 -6.51
N LEU A 139 26.78 2.33 -6.21
CA LEU A 139 26.13 2.06 -4.94
C LEU A 139 27.21 1.54 -3.98
N TRP A 140 27.71 2.41 -3.12
CA TRP A 140 28.89 2.14 -2.28
C TRP A 140 28.65 1.11 -1.19
N VAL A 141 27.40 0.94 -0.73
CA VAL A 141 27.05 0.12 0.42
C VAL A 141 25.87 -0.77 0.06
N LYS A 142 25.87 -2.00 0.52
CA LYS A 142 24.76 -2.93 0.39
C LYS A 142 23.56 -2.48 1.23
N TRP A 143 22.37 -2.96 0.88
CA TRP A 143 21.16 -2.61 1.60
C TRP A 143 21.20 -3.09 3.06
N GLU A 144 21.64 -4.31 3.27
CA GLU A 144 21.77 -4.93 4.57
C GLU A 144 22.66 -4.10 5.51
N GLU A 145 23.82 -3.68 5.02
CA GLU A 145 24.75 -2.82 5.77
C GLU A 145 24.14 -1.43 6.07
N MET A 146 23.29 -0.90 5.18
CA MET A 146 22.56 0.35 5.44
C MET A 146 21.48 0.18 6.52
N CYS A 147 20.96 -1.03 6.73
CA CYS A 147 19.98 -1.34 7.76
C CYS A 147 20.62 -1.53 9.14
N GLU A 148 21.90 -1.84 9.21
CA GLU A 148 22.63 -1.96 10.47
C GLU A 148 22.49 -0.71 11.36
N PRO A 149 22.52 -0.87 12.69
CA PRO A 149 22.50 0.24 13.62
C PRO A 149 23.67 1.23 13.40
N LYS A 150 23.45 2.48 13.72
CA LYS A 150 24.52 3.50 13.62
C LYS A 150 25.72 3.18 14.49
N SER A 151 25.53 2.51 15.62
CA SER A 151 26.60 2.02 16.51
C SER A 151 27.52 1.00 15.85
N GLU A 152 27.03 0.31 14.81
CA GLU A 152 27.75 -0.72 14.07
C GLU A 152 28.21 -0.25 12.68
N GLY A 153 28.14 1.07 12.45
CA GLY A 153 28.57 1.69 11.19
C GLY A 153 27.49 1.76 10.10
N GLY A 154 26.30 1.26 10.37
CA GLY A 154 25.16 1.34 9.47
C GLY A 154 24.46 2.70 9.48
N MET A 155 23.36 2.80 8.75
CA MET A 155 22.52 3.99 8.69
C MET A 155 21.25 3.86 9.53
N GLY A 156 20.92 2.65 10.01
CA GLY A 156 19.70 2.35 10.76
C GLY A 156 18.44 2.53 9.91
N PHE A 157 18.48 2.12 8.65
CA PHE A 157 17.26 2.00 7.85
C PHE A 157 16.46 0.76 8.30
N LYS A 158 15.16 0.80 8.14
CA LYS A 158 14.32 -0.37 8.44
C LYS A 158 14.43 -1.35 7.28
N GLU A 159 14.72 -2.60 7.58
CA GLU A 159 14.51 -3.68 6.64
C GLU A 159 13.01 -3.92 6.49
N LEU A 160 12.46 -3.56 5.33
CA LEU A 160 11.01 -3.48 5.14
C LEU A 160 10.32 -4.83 5.29
N TYR A 161 10.97 -5.92 4.90
CA TYR A 161 10.43 -7.27 5.04
C TYR A 161 10.24 -7.66 6.51
N LEU A 162 11.29 -7.56 7.31
CA LEU A 162 11.24 -7.87 8.76
C LEU A 162 10.32 -6.91 9.51
N PHE A 163 10.32 -5.64 9.10
CA PHE A 163 9.44 -4.65 9.68
C PHE A 163 7.96 -4.97 9.44
N ASN A 164 7.59 -5.46 8.25
CA ASN A 164 6.23 -5.89 7.98
C ASN A 164 5.84 -7.10 8.85
N ASP A 165 6.73 -8.09 9.02
CA ASP A 165 6.46 -9.23 9.89
C ASP A 165 6.22 -8.81 11.33
N THR A 166 7.05 -7.88 11.83
CA THR A 166 6.90 -7.33 13.18
C THR A 166 5.56 -6.60 13.35
N LEU A 167 5.12 -5.83 12.34
CA LEU A 167 3.85 -5.12 12.39
C LEU A 167 2.66 -6.07 12.38
N LEU A 168 2.71 -7.14 11.61
CA LEU A 168 1.65 -8.16 11.56
C LEU A 168 1.61 -8.98 12.86
N ALA A 169 2.76 -9.37 13.39
CA ALA A 169 2.85 -10.10 14.66
C ALA A 169 2.31 -9.31 15.86
N LYS A 170 2.31 -7.98 15.78
CA LYS A 170 1.76 -7.13 16.86
C LYS A 170 0.23 -7.15 16.92
N GLN A 171 -0.45 -7.67 15.89
CA GLN A 171 -1.92 -7.72 15.81
C GLN A 171 -2.49 -9.05 16.31
N THR A 172 -1.64 -10.04 16.54
CA THR A 172 -1.99 -11.33 17.14
C THR A 172 -1.81 -11.29 18.65
#